data_01ce96d71de002987cac912284e0f83e
#
_entry.id   01ce96d71de002987cac912284e0f83e
#
_cell.length_a   1.000
_cell.length_b   1.000
_cell.length_c   1.000
_cell.angle_alpha   90.00
_cell.angle_beta   90.00
_cell.angle_gamma   90.00
#
_symmetry.space_group_name_H-M   'P 1'
#
loop_
_entity.id
_entity.type
_entity.pdbx_description
1 polymer ?
#
loop_
_entity_poly.entity_id
_entity_poly.type
_entity_poly.pdbx_seq_one_letter_code
_entity_poly.pdbx_strand_id
1 'polypeptide(L)'
;VGSADTATATESQTLSVNTAGGVLTNDTGGDTESLAVTNVSSNGTGNSGAADAGVLGTYGTLTLAANGSYTYIANTAAAEALDAGDSVTEVFTYTVKDDDDKNSSTATLTVTINGANDPIVAVDDTDSVNEDATVSRTVSDPQELDHDDTDVDGDDTSGNFTITGIRTGSKDGTGETGTVGASLTGEYGTLTVNANGSYTYVADQTKSDQLVTGQTGTDTFTYTVSDGTATSTANLTFTVTGINDNDPVAVDDTDTVPKG
;
A
#
# COMPACT_ATOMS: atom_id res chain seq x y z
N VAL A 1 -32.74 -31.90 6.61
CA VAL A 1 -32.98 -30.77 5.75
C VAL A 1 -31.94 -29.72 6.08
N GLY A 2 -31.12 -29.32 5.10
CA GLY A 2 -30.18 -28.25 5.25
C GLY A 2 -30.84 -26.86 5.17
N SER A 3 -30.44 -25.97 6.01
CA SER A 3 -30.91 -24.57 6.08
C SER A 3 -29.77 -23.61 5.75
N ALA A 4 -30.09 -22.46 5.19
CA ALA A 4 -29.06 -21.47 4.83
C ALA A 4 -28.44 -20.80 6.05
N ASP A 5 -27.12 -20.55 5.96
CA ASP A 5 -26.31 -19.89 6.97
C ASP A 5 -25.72 -18.58 6.45
N THR A 6 -25.34 -17.72 7.39
CA THR A 6 -24.65 -16.47 7.10
C THR A 6 -23.47 -16.27 8.04
N ALA A 7 -22.41 -15.64 7.53
CA ALA A 7 -21.24 -15.25 8.29
C ALA A 7 -20.72 -13.90 7.81
N THR A 8 -19.89 -13.26 8.63
CA THR A 8 -19.18 -12.02 8.27
C THR A 8 -17.71 -12.21 8.54
N ALA A 9 -16.89 -11.90 7.55
CA ALA A 9 -15.43 -11.87 7.60
C ALA A 9 -14.94 -10.45 7.30
N THR A 10 -13.72 -10.16 7.68
CA THR A 10 -12.96 -9.00 7.21
C THR A 10 -11.82 -9.52 6.35
N GLU A 11 -11.47 -8.85 5.29
CA GLU A 11 -10.31 -9.23 4.48
C GLU A 11 -9.04 -9.30 5.34
N SER A 12 -8.04 -10.00 4.84
CA SER A 12 -6.77 -10.26 5.54
C SER A 12 -6.92 -10.91 6.93
N GLN A 13 -8.16 -11.26 7.36
CA GLN A 13 -8.44 -11.88 8.64
C GLN A 13 -8.95 -13.32 8.47
N THR A 14 -8.68 -14.14 9.48
CA THR A 14 -9.25 -15.50 9.56
C THR A 14 -10.52 -15.48 10.40
N LEU A 15 -11.66 -15.77 9.79
CA LEU A 15 -12.87 -16.10 10.51
C LEU A 15 -12.82 -17.57 10.96
N SER A 16 -13.00 -17.83 12.25
CA SER A 16 -13.08 -19.20 12.80
C SER A 16 -14.38 -19.39 13.55
N VAL A 17 -15.16 -20.39 13.15
CA VAL A 17 -16.46 -20.70 13.72
C VAL A 17 -16.44 -22.14 14.23
N ASN A 18 -16.70 -22.31 15.52
CA ASN A 18 -16.77 -23.64 16.15
C ASN A 18 -18.13 -24.34 15.89
N THR A 19 -18.25 -25.56 16.30
CA THR A 19 -19.48 -26.36 16.10
C THR A 19 -20.75 -25.74 16.70
N ALA A 20 -20.65 -24.96 17.78
CA ALA A 20 -21.79 -24.31 18.39
C ALA A 20 -22.37 -23.14 17.58
N GLY A 21 -21.58 -22.58 16.67
CA GLY A 21 -22.00 -21.58 15.68
C GLY A 21 -21.89 -22.09 14.25
N GLY A 22 -21.55 -23.35 14.05
CA GLY A 22 -21.31 -23.98 12.75
C GLY A 22 -22.58 -24.22 11.94
N VAL A 23 -22.38 -24.55 10.66
CA VAL A 23 -23.46 -24.65 9.67
C VAL A 23 -24.50 -25.73 9.96
N LEU A 24 -24.22 -26.71 10.83
CA LEU A 24 -25.16 -27.76 11.16
C LEU A 24 -26.12 -27.40 12.31
N THR A 25 -26.00 -26.22 12.93
CA THR A 25 -26.79 -25.85 14.12
C THR A 25 -28.27 -25.62 13.83
N ASN A 26 -28.61 -25.21 12.61
CA ASN A 26 -29.99 -24.96 12.15
C ASN A 26 -30.48 -26.05 11.18
N ASP A 27 -29.66 -27.07 10.91
CA ASP A 27 -30.00 -28.22 10.07
C ASP A 27 -30.75 -29.28 10.89
N THR A 28 -31.63 -30.00 10.22
CA THR A 28 -32.44 -31.04 10.87
C THR A 28 -32.35 -32.36 10.11
N GLY A 29 -32.06 -33.44 10.84
CA GLY A 29 -32.30 -34.83 10.39
C GLY A 29 -33.79 -35.21 10.46
N GLY A 30 -34.15 -36.31 9.86
CA GLY A 30 -35.52 -36.84 9.91
C GLY A 30 -35.89 -37.48 11.27
N ASP A 31 -34.86 -37.77 12.08
CA ASP A 31 -34.95 -38.44 13.38
C ASP A 31 -33.83 -37.93 14.31
N THR A 32 -33.35 -38.75 15.25
CA THR A 32 -32.32 -38.39 16.24
C THR A 32 -30.88 -38.62 15.76
N GLU A 33 -30.69 -38.80 14.46
CA GLU A 33 -29.40 -39.12 13.87
C GLU A 33 -28.46 -37.90 13.77
N SER A 34 -27.15 -38.17 13.79
CA SER A 34 -26.14 -37.14 13.66
C SER A 34 -25.96 -36.71 12.20
N LEU A 35 -25.80 -35.40 12.00
CA LEU A 35 -25.56 -34.83 10.69
C LEU A 35 -24.07 -34.60 10.47
N ALA A 36 -23.63 -34.77 9.22
CA ALA A 36 -22.25 -34.48 8.80
C ALA A 36 -22.21 -33.77 7.44
N VAL A 37 -21.33 -32.79 7.32
CA VAL A 37 -20.97 -32.22 6.02
C VAL A 37 -20.10 -33.21 5.27
N THR A 38 -20.38 -33.41 3.98
CA THR A 38 -19.61 -34.34 3.14
C THR A 38 -18.92 -33.68 1.97
N ASN A 39 -19.49 -32.60 1.44
CA ASN A 39 -18.94 -31.88 0.29
C ASN A 39 -19.24 -30.38 0.41
N VAL A 40 -18.36 -29.56 -0.17
CA VAL A 40 -18.49 -28.11 -0.27
C VAL A 40 -18.16 -27.69 -1.69
N SER A 41 -18.85 -26.67 -2.21
CA SER A 41 -18.54 -26.06 -3.50
C SER A 41 -18.72 -24.55 -3.45
N SER A 42 -17.83 -23.81 -4.11
CA SER A 42 -17.97 -22.37 -4.31
C SER A 42 -18.89 -22.09 -5.50
N ASN A 43 -19.90 -21.27 -5.30
CA ASN A 43 -20.83 -20.90 -6.38
C ASN A 43 -20.20 -19.90 -7.36
N GLY A 44 -19.22 -19.13 -6.93
CA GLY A 44 -18.52 -18.16 -7.78
C GLY A 44 -17.49 -18.78 -8.72
N THR A 45 -16.64 -19.68 -8.20
CA THR A 45 -15.54 -20.29 -8.98
C THR A 45 -15.89 -21.68 -9.53
N GLY A 46 -16.87 -22.36 -8.96
CA GLY A 46 -17.18 -23.76 -9.24
C GLY A 46 -16.21 -24.79 -8.64
N ASN A 47 -15.22 -24.34 -7.86
CA ASN A 47 -14.33 -25.23 -7.11
C ASN A 47 -15.12 -26.02 -6.08
N SER A 48 -14.71 -27.27 -5.83
CA SER A 48 -15.35 -28.12 -4.85
C SER A 48 -14.36 -29.06 -4.15
N GLY A 49 -14.69 -29.48 -2.94
CA GLY A 49 -13.91 -30.42 -2.15
C GLY A 49 -14.76 -31.20 -1.15
N ALA A 50 -14.22 -32.31 -0.63
CA ALA A 50 -14.82 -32.99 0.51
C ALA A 50 -14.75 -32.10 1.77
N ALA A 51 -15.49 -32.47 2.81
CA ALA A 51 -15.32 -31.86 4.12
C ALA A 51 -13.83 -31.87 4.54
N ASP A 52 -13.41 -30.86 5.30
CA ASP A 52 -12.03 -30.61 5.74
C ASP A 52 -11.04 -30.21 4.60
N ALA A 53 -11.47 -30.18 3.34
CA ALA A 53 -10.68 -29.64 2.24
C ALA A 53 -10.90 -28.13 2.10
N GLY A 54 -9.82 -27.38 1.83
CA GLY A 54 -9.93 -25.97 1.48
C GLY A 54 -10.56 -25.78 0.08
N VAL A 55 -11.65 -25.03 0.01
CA VAL A 55 -12.36 -24.70 -1.24
C VAL A 55 -12.14 -23.21 -1.53
N LEU A 56 -11.36 -22.93 -2.59
CA LEU A 56 -11.09 -21.58 -3.03
C LEU A 56 -12.30 -20.98 -3.72
N GLY A 57 -12.79 -19.87 -3.16
CA GLY A 57 -13.81 -19.01 -3.73
C GLY A 57 -13.22 -17.85 -4.54
N THR A 58 -14.03 -16.81 -4.76
CA THR A 58 -13.63 -15.59 -5.43
C THR A 58 -12.82 -14.69 -4.51
N TYR A 59 -13.27 -14.53 -3.26
CA TYR A 59 -12.68 -13.62 -2.29
C TYR A 59 -11.85 -14.34 -1.21
N GLY A 60 -12.02 -15.65 -1.02
CA GLY A 60 -11.29 -16.36 0.01
C GLY A 60 -11.37 -17.88 -0.09
N THR A 61 -10.80 -18.53 0.92
CA THR A 61 -10.80 -19.99 1.03
C THR A 61 -11.64 -20.42 2.24
N LEU A 62 -12.66 -21.23 1.99
CA LEU A 62 -13.45 -21.88 3.02
C LEU A 62 -12.91 -23.28 3.30
N THR A 63 -12.68 -23.60 4.57
CA THR A 63 -12.46 -24.98 5.06
C THR A 63 -13.60 -25.34 6.00
N LEU A 64 -14.52 -26.17 5.56
CA LEU A 64 -15.70 -26.60 6.31
C LEU A 64 -15.53 -28.04 6.75
N ALA A 65 -15.51 -28.25 8.08
CA ALA A 65 -15.30 -29.55 8.67
C ALA A 65 -16.60 -30.41 8.66
N ALA A 66 -16.43 -31.72 8.73
CA ALA A 66 -17.55 -32.65 8.76
C ALA A 66 -18.54 -32.39 9.92
N ASN A 67 -18.07 -31.85 11.03
CA ASN A 67 -18.89 -31.48 12.20
C ASN A 67 -19.58 -30.10 12.11
N GLY A 68 -19.48 -29.44 10.94
CA GLY A 68 -20.08 -28.12 10.69
C GLY A 68 -19.28 -26.92 11.16
N SER A 69 -18.17 -27.08 11.86
CA SER A 69 -17.26 -25.98 12.18
C SER A 69 -16.49 -25.55 10.92
N TYR A 70 -16.06 -24.29 10.83
CA TYR A 70 -15.35 -23.83 9.65
C TYR A 70 -14.36 -22.70 9.94
N THR A 71 -13.42 -22.55 9.00
CA THR A 71 -12.58 -21.36 8.86
C THR A 71 -12.78 -20.78 7.47
N TYR A 72 -12.78 -19.45 7.41
CA TYR A 72 -12.76 -18.71 6.15
C TYR A 72 -11.65 -17.66 6.20
N ILE A 73 -10.84 -17.59 5.16
CA ILE A 73 -9.74 -16.62 5.04
C ILE A 73 -9.99 -15.82 3.77
N ALA A 74 -10.28 -14.55 3.90
CA ALA A 74 -10.45 -13.62 2.78
C ALA A 74 -9.08 -13.03 2.42
N ASN A 75 -8.34 -13.67 1.53
CA ASN A 75 -6.95 -13.34 1.18
C ASN A 75 -6.64 -13.51 -0.31
N THR A 76 -7.62 -13.40 -1.18
CA THR A 76 -7.38 -13.33 -2.62
C THR A 76 -7.14 -11.88 -3.03
N ALA A 77 -6.48 -11.66 -4.18
CA ALA A 77 -6.32 -10.30 -4.72
C ALA A 77 -7.64 -9.53 -4.89
N ALA A 78 -8.76 -10.25 -5.07
CA ALA A 78 -10.08 -9.63 -5.16
C ALA A 78 -10.66 -9.24 -3.79
N ALA A 79 -10.19 -9.85 -2.70
CA ALA A 79 -10.54 -9.45 -1.34
C ALA A 79 -9.68 -8.29 -0.87
N GLU A 80 -8.36 -8.39 -1.07
CA GLU A 80 -7.38 -7.36 -0.70
C GLU A 80 -7.60 -6.01 -1.43
N ALA A 81 -8.33 -5.99 -2.54
CA ALA A 81 -8.69 -4.78 -3.28
C ALA A 81 -10.04 -4.17 -2.84
N LEU A 82 -10.55 -4.55 -1.68
CA LEU A 82 -11.78 -3.97 -1.10
C LEU A 82 -11.41 -2.85 -0.13
N ASP A 83 -11.84 -1.65 -0.44
CA ASP A 83 -11.57 -0.49 0.39
C ASP A 83 -12.32 -0.53 1.73
N ALA A 84 -11.84 0.23 2.71
CA ALA A 84 -12.51 0.39 3.98
C ALA A 84 -13.95 0.93 3.80
N GLY A 85 -14.94 0.10 4.12
CA GLY A 85 -16.35 0.41 3.96
C GLY A 85 -17.01 -0.35 2.81
N ASP A 86 -16.23 -0.99 1.95
CA ASP A 86 -16.74 -1.91 0.95
C ASP A 86 -17.24 -3.20 1.58
N SER A 87 -18.18 -3.82 0.92
CA SER A 87 -18.76 -5.10 1.35
C SER A 87 -19.24 -5.91 0.15
N VAL A 88 -18.75 -7.14 0.08
CA VAL A 88 -19.15 -8.12 -0.95
C VAL A 88 -19.64 -9.39 -0.32
N THR A 89 -20.31 -10.23 -1.09
CA THR A 89 -20.80 -11.52 -0.61
C THR A 89 -20.27 -12.66 -1.47
N GLU A 90 -19.92 -13.77 -0.80
CA GLU A 90 -19.56 -15.02 -1.45
C GLU A 90 -20.45 -16.16 -0.93
N VAL A 91 -20.83 -17.08 -1.81
CA VAL A 91 -21.74 -18.17 -1.47
C VAL A 91 -21.07 -19.52 -1.72
N PHE A 92 -21.10 -20.35 -0.71
CA PHE A 92 -20.72 -21.76 -0.80
C PHE A 92 -21.94 -22.63 -0.59
N THR A 93 -22.04 -23.69 -1.39
CA THR A 93 -23.06 -24.74 -1.22
C THR A 93 -22.41 -25.94 -0.56
N TYR A 94 -22.98 -26.44 0.49
CA TYR A 94 -22.51 -27.64 1.16
C TYR A 94 -23.57 -28.76 1.16
N THR A 95 -23.11 -30.01 1.23
CA THR A 95 -23.96 -31.19 1.28
C THR A 95 -23.90 -31.80 2.66
N VAL A 96 -25.08 -31.98 3.26
CA VAL A 96 -25.27 -32.63 4.58
C VAL A 96 -25.82 -34.02 4.34
N LYS A 97 -25.30 -34.96 5.09
CA LYS A 97 -25.86 -36.34 5.20
C LYS A 97 -26.14 -36.71 6.63
N ASP A 98 -27.10 -37.64 6.82
CA ASP A 98 -27.30 -38.37 8.05
C ASP A 98 -26.32 -39.55 8.17
N ASP A 99 -26.24 -40.19 9.36
CA ASP A 99 -25.27 -41.23 9.66
C ASP A 99 -25.57 -42.58 9.02
N ASP A 100 -26.76 -42.79 8.45
CA ASP A 100 -27.10 -43.99 7.67
C ASP A 100 -26.92 -43.80 6.14
N ASP A 101 -26.43 -42.64 5.70
CA ASP A 101 -26.18 -42.28 4.30
C ASP A 101 -27.39 -42.32 3.36
N LYS A 102 -28.63 -42.47 3.89
CA LYS A 102 -29.84 -42.62 3.05
C LYS A 102 -30.39 -41.29 2.57
N ASN A 103 -30.18 -40.22 3.36
CA ASN A 103 -30.69 -38.90 3.05
C ASN A 103 -29.55 -37.92 2.89
N SER A 104 -29.61 -37.12 1.82
CA SER A 104 -28.71 -35.97 1.65
C SER A 104 -29.50 -34.73 1.31
N SER A 105 -29.04 -33.60 1.82
CA SER A 105 -29.62 -32.29 1.54
C SER A 105 -28.48 -31.31 1.24
N THR A 106 -28.78 -30.27 0.52
CA THR A 106 -27.83 -29.16 0.29
C THR A 106 -28.33 -27.91 0.95
N ALA A 107 -27.40 -27.11 1.47
CA ALA A 107 -27.66 -25.77 1.97
C ALA A 107 -26.53 -24.84 1.57
N THR A 108 -26.65 -23.56 1.90
CA THR A 108 -25.68 -22.53 1.52
C THR A 108 -25.13 -21.84 2.75
N LEU A 109 -23.84 -21.55 2.73
CA LEU A 109 -23.19 -20.58 3.61
C LEU A 109 -22.90 -19.32 2.78
N THR A 110 -23.52 -18.21 3.15
CA THR A 110 -23.23 -16.89 2.58
C THR A 110 -22.27 -16.16 3.50
N VAL A 111 -21.08 -15.86 3.01
CA VAL A 111 -20.08 -15.06 3.73
C VAL A 111 -20.13 -13.63 3.19
N THR A 112 -20.34 -12.67 4.07
CA THR A 112 -20.15 -11.24 3.78
C THR A 112 -18.71 -10.89 4.13
N ILE A 113 -17.97 -10.35 3.19
CA ILE A 113 -16.59 -9.89 3.36
C ILE A 113 -16.62 -8.36 3.39
N ASN A 114 -16.10 -7.79 4.46
CA ASN A 114 -15.91 -6.35 4.58
C ASN A 114 -14.46 -6.01 4.26
N GLY A 115 -14.27 -4.97 3.48
CA GLY A 115 -12.98 -4.37 3.21
C GLY A 115 -12.39 -3.68 4.43
N ALA A 116 -11.09 -3.53 4.45
CA ALA A 116 -10.32 -2.77 5.41
C ALA A 116 -9.26 -1.97 4.63
N ASN A 117 -8.75 -0.92 5.18
CA ASN A 117 -7.68 -0.17 4.52
C ASN A 117 -6.37 -0.95 4.59
N ASP A 118 -5.77 -1.21 3.46
CA ASP A 118 -4.39 -1.67 3.33
C ASP A 118 -3.41 -0.48 3.44
N PRO A 119 -2.17 -0.69 3.81
CA PRO A 119 -1.21 0.41 3.93
C PRO A 119 -0.58 0.73 2.57
N ILE A 120 -0.50 2.02 2.23
CA ILE A 120 0.28 2.52 1.11
C ILE A 120 1.77 2.12 1.24
N VAL A 121 2.39 1.76 0.12
CA VAL A 121 3.81 1.42 0.00
C VAL A 121 4.51 2.53 -0.77
N ALA A 122 5.24 3.40 -0.05
CA ALA A 122 6.04 4.45 -0.65
C ALA A 122 7.39 3.91 -1.16
N VAL A 123 7.79 4.37 -2.34
CA VAL A 123 9.02 4.00 -3.04
C VAL A 123 10.01 5.17 -3.02
N ASP A 124 11.30 4.89 -2.86
CA ASP A 124 12.34 5.91 -2.80
C ASP A 124 12.57 6.55 -4.20
N ASP A 125 12.54 7.89 -4.28
CA ASP A 125 12.73 8.67 -5.49
C ASP A 125 14.14 9.24 -5.64
N THR A 126 14.53 9.48 -6.90
CA THR A 126 15.79 10.12 -7.22
C THR A 126 15.66 11.13 -8.36
N ASP A 127 16.37 12.26 -8.24
CA ASP A 127 16.48 13.23 -9.33
C ASP A 127 17.90 13.83 -9.39
N SER A 128 18.20 14.58 -10.42
CA SER A 128 19.51 15.20 -10.61
C SER A 128 19.39 16.62 -11.15
N VAL A 129 20.32 17.48 -10.74
CA VAL A 129 20.37 18.88 -11.15
C VAL A 129 21.82 19.35 -11.16
N ASN A 130 22.15 20.31 -12.01
CA ASN A 130 23.42 21.03 -11.92
C ASN A 130 23.35 22.06 -10.77
N GLU A 131 24.50 22.41 -10.19
CA GLU A 131 24.57 23.58 -9.30
C GLU A 131 24.00 24.81 -10.03
N ASP A 132 23.46 25.77 -9.29
CA ASP A 132 22.78 26.98 -9.75
C ASP A 132 21.51 26.73 -10.59
N ALA A 133 21.12 25.49 -10.81
CA ALA A 133 19.94 25.15 -11.60
C ALA A 133 18.74 24.76 -10.72
N THR A 134 17.59 24.72 -11.38
CA THR A 134 16.31 24.29 -10.77
C THR A 134 15.78 23.07 -11.51
N VAL A 135 15.36 22.07 -10.77
CA VAL A 135 14.52 20.98 -11.27
C VAL A 135 13.12 21.10 -10.69
N SER A 136 12.10 20.89 -11.52
CA SER A 136 10.69 20.88 -11.10
C SER A 136 9.97 19.71 -11.72
N ARG A 137 9.12 19.06 -10.92
CA ARG A 137 8.25 17.96 -11.35
C ARG A 137 6.79 18.32 -11.09
N THR A 138 5.93 17.91 -12.00
CA THR A 138 4.48 18.15 -11.93
C THR A 138 3.74 16.83 -11.82
N VAL A 139 2.48 16.86 -11.44
CA VAL A 139 1.59 15.68 -11.29
C VAL A 139 1.47 14.76 -12.51
N SER A 140 2.02 15.12 -13.65
CA SER A 140 2.05 14.29 -14.86
C SER A 140 3.46 13.77 -15.19
N ASP A 141 4.41 14.05 -14.33
CA ASP A 141 5.81 13.67 -14.53
C ASP A 141 6.04 12.28 -13.91
N PRO A 142 6.61 11.30 -14.62
CA PRO A 142 6.91 10.00 -14.04
C PRO A 142 7.97 10.01 -12.92
N GLN A 143 8.47 11.16 -12.54
CA GLN A 143 9.41 11.39 -11.44
C GLN A 143 8.79 12.27 -10.33
N GLU A 144 7.49 12.44 -10.33
CA GLU A 144 6.74 12.98 -9.22
C GLU A 144 6.73 11.98 -8.04
N LEU A 145 6.61 12.47 -6.79
CA LEU A 145 6.87 11.69 -5.58
C LEU A 145 5.93 10.51 -5.33
N ASP A 146 4.71 10.57 -5.83
CA ASP A 146 3.71 9.52 -5.60
C ASP A 146 3.42 8.67 -6.86
N HIS A 147 4.22 8.84 -7.92
CA HIS A 147 3.95 8.17 -9.20
C HIS A 147 4.11 6.66 -9.16
N ASP A 148 5.08 6.15 -8.42
CA ASP A 148 5.39 4.73 -8.26
C ASP A 148 5.03 4.18 -6.87
N ASP A 149 4.47 5.03 -6.02
CA ASP A 149 3.84 4.62 -4.77
C ASP A 149 2.59 3.78 -5.08
N THR A 150 2.35 2.74 -4.31
CA THR A 150 1.29 1.76 -4.59
C THR A 150 0.47 1.46 -3.36
N ASP A 151 -0.81 1.17 -3.60
CA ASP A 151 -1.71 0.58 -2.63
C ASP A 151 -2.40 -0.64 -3.25
N VAL A 152 -2.89 -1.55 -2.43
CA VAL A 152 -3.66 -2.73 -2.86
C VAL A 152 -5.13 -2.37 -2.99
N ASP A 153 -5.60 -1.39 -2.22
CA ASP A 153 -6.98 -0.91 -2.24
C ASP A 153 -7.37 -0.36 -3.63
N GLY A 154 -8.58 -0.70 -4.08
CA GLY A 154 -8.98 -0.56 -5.48
C GLY A 154 -9.18 0.89 -5.95
N ASP A 155 -9.45 1.82 -5.06
CA ASP A 155 -9.61 3.24 -5.34
C ASP A 155 -8.38 4.09 -4.92
N ASP A 156 -7.42 3.51 -4.21
CA ASP A 156 -6.19 4.14 -3.79
C ASP A 156 -5.12 4.08 -4.89
N THR A 157 -5.12 5.11 -5.72
CA THR A 157 -4.19 5.29 -6.84
C THR A 157 -3.32 6.52 -6.60
N SER A 158 -2.18 6.63 -7.31
CA SER A 158 -1.27 7.78 -7.22
C SER A 158 -1.97 9.15 -7.35
N GLY A 159 -3.12 9.24 -8.03
CA GLY A 159 -3.90 10.47 -8.12
C GLY A 159 -4.70 10.83 -6.85
N ASN A 160 -4.83 9.92 -5.89
CA ASN A 160 -5.56 10.10 -4.63
C ASN A 160 -4.61 10.25 -3.43
N PHE A 161 -3.33 9.95 -3.60
CA PHE A 161 -2.33 10.08 -2.54
C PHE A 161 -2.03 11.56 -2.23
N THR A 162 -1.64 11.82 -0.99
CA THR A 162 -1.35 13.17 -0.53
C THR A 162 -0.05 13.20 0.26
N ILE A 163 0.88 14.07 -0.14
CA ILE A 163 2.08 14.32 0.65
C ILE A 163 1.70 15.14 1.88
N THR A 164 1.92 14.55 3.06
CA THR A 164 1.52 15.12 4.35
C THR A 164 2.69 15.59 5.20
N GLY A 165 3.92 15.18 4.87
CA GLY A 165 5.11 15.55 5.62
C GLY A 165 6.37 15.60 4.76
N ILE A 166 7.33 16.41 5.19
CA ILE A 166 8.67 16.54 4.59
C ILE A 166 9.68 16.84 5.68
N ARG A 167 10.88 16.27 5.58
CA ARG A 167 12.04 16.62 6.43
C ARG A 167 13.35 16.42 5.69
N THR A 168 14.43 17.03 6.15
CA THR A 168 15.80 16.74 5.69
C THR A 168 16.26 15.37 6.18
N GLY A 169 17.21 14.76 5.47
CA GLY A 169 17.82 13.48 5.83
C GLY A 169 17.01 12.26 5.43
N SER A 170 17.65 11.10 5.53
CA SER A 170 17.09 9.80 5.17
C SER A 170 15.94 9.37 6.10
N LYS A 171 15.01 8.57 5.59
CA LYS A 171 13.86 8.01 6.33
C LYS A 171 14.27 7.25 7.60
N ASP A 172 15.42 6.61 7.59
CA ASP A 172 15.95 5.87 8.75
C ASP A 172 16.75 6.74 9.73
N GLY A 173 16.89 8.04 9.43
CA GLY A 173 17.67 9.00 10.21
C GLY A 173 16.83 10.06 10.91
N THR A 174 17.50 11.12 11.31
CA THR A 174 16.89 12.33 11.86
C THR A 174 17.12 13.51 10.90
N GLY A 175 16.28 14.54 11.00
CA GLY A 175 16.43 15.73 10.20
C GLY A 175 15.51 16.86 10.66
N GLU A 176 15.64 18.02 10.04
CA GLU A 176 14.78 19.17 10.28
C GLU A 176 13.44 18.95 9.61
N THR A 177 12.35 19.09 10.34
CA THR A 177 10.98 18.97 9.82
C THR A 177 10.59 20.24 9.09
N GLY A 178 10.15 20.11 7.84
CA GLY A 178 9.59 21.17 7.03
C GLY A 178 8.06 21.17 7.06
N THR A 179 7.50 22.11 6.32
CA THR A 179 6.05 22.20 6.07
C THR A 179 5.80 22.00 4.59
N VAL A 180 4.88 21.11 4.23
CA VAL A 180 4.44 20.89 2.83
C VAL A 180 3.94 22.21 2.24
N GLY A 181 4.37 22.54 1.03
CA GLY A 181 4.13 23.82 0.36
C GLY A 181 5.08 24.94 0.75
N ALA A 182 5.96 24.75 1.73
CA ALA A 182 6.99 25.71 2.10
C ALA A 182 8.41 25.20 1.78
N SER A 183 9.35 26.11 1.62
CA SER A 183 10.75 25.79 1.32
C SER A 183 11.44 25.15 2.52
N LEU A 184 12.17 24.08 2.28
CA LEU A 184 13.02 23.37 3.25
C LEU A 184 14.45 23.34 2.72
N THR A 185 15.38 23.91 3.50
CA THR A 185 16.79 24.01 3.12
C THR A 185 17.52 22.69 3.41
N GLY A 186 18.15 22.12 2.38
CA GLY A 186 19.05 20.98 2.44
C GLY A 186 20.52 21.41 2.54
N GLU A 187 21.40 20.51 2.21
CA GLU A 187 22.85 20.74 2.27
C GLU A 187 23.37 21.45 1.00
N TYR A 188 22.81 21.12 -0.17
CA TYR A 188 23.19 21.62 -1.48
C TYR A 188 22.10 22.48 -2.13
N GLY A 189 20.87 22.43 -1.66
CA GLY A 189 19.78 23.16 -2.28
C GLY A 189 18.57 23.32 -1.37
N THR A 190 17.53 23.92 -1.95
CA THR A 190 16.27 24.20 -1.27
C THR A 190 15.13 23.47 -1.97
N LEU A 191 14.39 22.63 -1.25
CA LEU A 191 13.25 21.84 -1.73
C LEU A 191 11.92 22.48 -1.31
N THR A 192 10.97 22.53 -2.22
CA THR A 192 9.55 22.79 -1.94
C THR A 192 8.73 21.65 -2.51
N VAL A 193 7.96 20.95 -1.66
CA VAL A 193 7.06 19.86 -2.05
C VAL A 193 5.62 20.29 -1.82
N ASN A 194 4.74 20.05 -2.77
CA ASN A 194 3.31 20.29 -2.64
C ASN A 194 2.56 19.02 -2.21
N ALA A 195 1.34 19.20 -1.68
CA ALA A 195 0.52 18.09 -1.20
C ALA A 195 0.14 17.08 -2.31
N ASN A 196 0.18 17.49 -3.56
CA ASN A 196 -0.12 16.67 -4.74
C ASN A 196 1.14 15.98 -5.34
N GLY A 197 2.23 15.83 -4.61
CA GLY A 197 3.46 15.17 -5.04
C GLY A 197 4.40 16.02 -5.90
N SER A 198 3.91 17.10 -6.53
CA SER A 198 4.77 17.98 -7.32
C SER A 198 5.81 18.69 -6.46
N TYR A 199 7.00 18.88 -7.02
CA TYR A 199 8.08 19.56 -6.28
C TYR A 199 8.94 20.47 -7.13
N THR A 200 9.70 21.34 -6.45
CA THR A 200 10.76 22.16 -7.01
C THR A 200 11.97 22.08 -6.10
N TYR A 201 13.12 21.77 -6.67
CA TYR A 201 14.40 21.82 -5.97
C TYR A 201 15.34 22.79 -6.70
N VAL A 202 15.95 23.70 -5.94
CA VAL A 202 16.91 24.71 -6.42
C VAL A 202 18.25 24.42 -5.78
N ALA A 203 19.29 24.17 -6.56
CA ALA A 203 20.64 23.93 -6.06
C ALA A 203 21.34 25.26 -5.81
N ASP A 204 20.98 25.95 -4.72
CA ASP A 204 21.30 27.37 -4.40
C ASP A 204 22.11 27.54 -3.11
N GLN A 205 22.67 26.49 -2.56
CA GLN A 205 23.43 26.60 -1.32
C GLN A 205 24.94 26.79 -1.59
N THR A 206 25.61 27.53 -0.72
CA THR A 206 27.07 27.75 -0.79
C THR A 206 27.88 26.47 -0.96
N LYS A 207 27.33 25.33 -0.54
CA LYS A 207 27.99 24.03 -0.69
C LYS A 207 27.87 23.48 -2.10
N SER A 208 26.80 23.79 -2.83
CA SER A 208 26.71 23.51 -4.26
C SER A 208 27.74 24.31 -5.05
N ASP A 209 27.89 25.61 -4.78
CA ASP A 209 28.87 26.50 -5.43
C ASP A 209 30.35 26.09 -5.20
N GLN A 210 30.60 25.20 -4.25
CA GLN A 210 31.94 24.66 -3.97
C GLN A 210 32.26 23.38 -4.77
N LEU A 211 31.28 22.83 -5.48
CA LEU A 211 31.50 21.66 -6.32
C LEU A 211 32.30 22.06 -7.57
N VAL A 212 33.41 21.39 -7.79
CA VAL A 212 34.15 21.60 -9.05
C VAL A 212 33.51 20.82 -10.19
N THR A 213 33.71 21.23 -11.42
CA THR A 213 33.14 20.61 -12.61
C THR A 213 33.19 19.08 -12.58
N GLY A 214 32.04 18.46 -12.62
CA GLY A 214 31.87 17.00 -12.60
C GLY A 214 31.94 16.36 -11.19
N GLN A 215 32.22 17.14 -10.15
CA GLN A 215 32.04 16.69 -8.77
C GLN A 215 30.55 16.63 -8.44
N THR A 216 30.13 15.69 -7.60
CA THR A 216 28.74 15.58 -7.19
C THR A 216 28.59 15.70 -5.68
N GLY A 217 27.49 16.33 -5.26
CA GLY A 217 26.96 16.34 -3.91
C GLY A 217 25.59 15.64 -3.86
N THR A 218 25.14 15.25 -2.67
CA THR A 218 23.85 14.58 -2.53
C THR A 218 23.04 15.21 -1.42
N ASP A 219 21.83 15.64 -1.73
CA ASP A 219 20.79 15.99 -0.77
C ASP A 219 19.79 14.85 -0.67
N THR A 220 19.43 14.49 0.55
CA THR A 220 18.37 13.51 0.81
C THR A 220 17.31 14.14 1.71
N PHE A 221 16.07 14.01 1.31
CA PHE A 221 14.89 14.38 2.07
C PHE A 221 14.03 13.14 2.29
N THR A 222 13.23 13.14 3.35
CA THR A 222 12.19 12.15 3.56
C THR A 222 10.84 12.82 3.34
N TYR A 223 9.97 12.22 2.55
CA TYR A 223 8.57 12.61 2.48
C TYR A 223 7.66 11.59 3.15
N THR A 224 6.47 12.02 3.52
CA THR A 224 5.39 11.17 4.04
C THR A 224 4.21 11.30 3.11
N VAL A 225 3.78 10.17 2.55
CA VAL A 225 2.59 10.06 1.71
C VAL A 225 1.46 9.40 2.49
N SER A 226 0.23 9.74 2.16
CA SER A 226 -1.00 9.22 2.80
C SER A 226 -2.07 8.94 1.75
N ASP A 227 -2.79 7.84 1.93
CA ASP A 227 -4.05 7.48 1.29
C ASP A 227 -5.29 8.14 1.95
N GLY A 228 -5.11 8.84 3.08
CA GLY A 228 -6.16 9.44 3.90
C GLY A 228 -6.42 8.67 5.20
N THR A 229 -5.99 7.43 5.32
CA THR A 229 -6.17 6.52 6.46
C THR A 229 -4.83 6.08 7.06
N ALA A 230 -3.93 5.61 6.22
CA ALA A 230 -2.57 5.20 6.57
C ALA A 230 -1.52 6.18 6.03
N THR A 231 -0.28 5.96 6.39
CA THR A 231 0.87 6.75 5.90
C THR A 231 2.07 5.87 5.68
N SER A 232 2.87 6.20 4.66
CA SER A 232 4.17 5.60 4.41
C SER A 232 5.23 6.68 4.23
N THR A 233 6.52 6.31 4.30
CA THR A 233 7.62 7.26 4.12
C THR A 233 8.65 6.73 3.15
N ALA A 234 9.14 7.61 2.28
CA ALA A 234 10.24 7.31 1.38
C ALA A 234 11.26 8.45 1.31
N ASN A 235 12.40 8.19 0.68
CA ASN A 235 13.43 9.19 0.45
C ASN A 235 13.22 9.84 -0.92
N LEU A 236 13.47 11.14 -0.99
CA LEU A 236 13.74 11.87 -2.22
C LEU A 236 15.20 12.29 -2.22
N THR A 237 15.97 11.81 -3.18
CA THR A 237 17.42 12.05 -3.22
C THR A 237 17.80 12.82 -4.48
N PHE A 238 18.44 13.99 -4.32
CA PHE A 238 18.98 14.79 -5.40
C PHE A 238 20.49 14.57 -5.54
N THR A 239 20.94 14.35 -6.77
CA THR A 239 22.36 14.44 -7.13
C THR A 239 22.63 15.79 -7.74
N VAL A 240 23.38 16.64 -7.04
CA VAL A 240 23.82 17.96 -7.53
C VAL A 240 25.20 17.81 -8.16
N THR A 241 25.34 18.28 -9.41
CA THR A 241 26.59 18.18 -10.16
C THR A 241 27.20 19.56 -10.38
N GLY A 242 28.47 19.71 -9.99
CA GLY A 242 29.25 20.93 -10.22
C GLY A 242 29.48 21.24 -11.70
N ILE A 243 29.35 22.49 -12.06
CA ILE A 243 29.62 23.02 -13.38
C ILE A 243 30.79 24.03 -13.32
N ASN A 244 31.26 24.50 -14.46
CA ASN A 244 32.30 25.54 -14.49
C ASN A 244 31.66 26.93 -14.53
N ASP A 245 31.48 27.55 -13.42
CA ASP A 245 30.86 28.86 -13.22
C ASP A 245 31.78 29.87 -12.54
N ASN A 246 32.91 29.41 -12.01
CA ASN A 246 33.91 30.24 -11.33
C ASN A 246 34.95 30.77 -12.34
N ASP A 247 34.54 31.69 -13.20
CA ASP A 247 35.50 32.40 -14.06
C ASP A 247 36.43 33.27 -13.19
N PRO A 248 37.76 33.12 -13.35
CA PRO A 248 38.70 33.94 -12.58
C PRO A 248 38.55 35.42 -12.94
N VAL A 249 38.23 36.24 -11.94
CA VAL A 249 38.20 37.71 -12.09
C VAL A 249 39.62 38.25 -11.92
N ALA A 250 40.22 38.73 -13.02
CA ALA A 250 41.48 39.43 -12.93
C ALA A 250 41.26 40.81 -12.28
N VAL A 251 42.01 41.11 -11.23
CA VAL A 251 42.03 42.41 -10.59
C VAL A 251 43.29 43.17 -11.08
N ASP A 252 43.09 44.41 -11.50
CA ASP A 252 44.20 45.28 -11.93
C ASP A 252 45.19 45.54 -10.77
N ASP A 253 46.43 45.17 -11.01
CA ASP A 253 47.55 45.52 -10.10
C ASP A 253 48.07 46.89 -10.43
N THR A 254 48.17 47.72 -9.39
CA THR A 254 48.82 49.05 -9.53
C THR A 254 50.12 49.09 -8.74
N ASP A 255 51.24 49.38 -9.44
CA ASP A 255 52.51 49.63 -8.83
C ASP A 255 52.87 51.10 -8.94
N THR A 256 53.40 51.69 -7.87
CA THR A 256 53.88 53.05 -7.84
C THR A 256 55.42 53.06 -7.77
N VAL A 257 56.05 53.48 -8.85
CA VAL A 257 57.50 53.69 -8.84
C VAL A 257 57.83 55.04 -8.21
N PRO A 258 58.63 55.08 -7.13
CA PRO A 258 59.06 56.34 -6.54
C PRO A 258 59.91 57.10 -7.57
N LYS A 259 59.63 58.39 -7.80
CA LYS A 259 60.54 59.28 -8.57
C LYS A 259 61.81 59.51 -7.73
N GLY A 260 62.93 59.11 -8.27
CA GLY A 260 64.26 59.42 -7.76
C GLY A 260 64.64 60.89 -7.97
#